data_0267d1bf03c5a42f24be6c8c47cb646f
#
_entry.id   0267d1bf03c5a42f24be6c8c47cb646f
#
_cell.length_a   1.000
_cell.length_b   1.000
_cell.length_c   1.000
_cell.angle_alpha   90.00
_cell.angle_beta   90.00
_cell.angle_gamma   90.00
#
_symmetry.space_group_name_H-M   'P 1'
#
loop_
_entity.id
_entity.type
_entity.pdbx_description
1 polymer ?
#
loop_
_entity_poly.entity_id
_entity_poly.type
_entity_poly.pdbx_seq_one_letter_code
_entity_poly.pdbx_strand_id
1 'polypeptide(L)'
;MRVLAFEDSYDITAILAEGGVDLSGIELRQHWNTMDCFERIREFTPDVLLLDHYIPPTKGLDVLHGLLELIATGQIDRPGLILGISSSDEANDAMEYAGADASIVKFKLGEHEVWQ
;
A
#
# COMPACT_ATOMS: atom_id res chain seq x y z
N MET A 1 -10.95 -4.92 -9.03
CA MET A 1 -9.70 -4.31 -8.57
C MET A 1 -9.20 -5.01 -7.31
N ARG A 2 -7.98 -5.44 -7.31
CA ARG A 2 -7.36 -6.13 -6.18
C ARG A 2 -6.48 -5.16 -5.42
N VAL A 3 -6.79 -4.96 -4.14
CA VAL A 3 -6.09 -4.01 -3.27
C VAL A 3 -5.46 -4.76 -2.11
N LEU A 4 -4.15 -4.60 -1.94
CA LEU A 4 -3.41 -5.17 -0.82
C LEU A 4 -2.90 -4.05 0.06
N ALA A 5 -3.20 -4.10 1.36
CA ALA A 5 -2.78 -3.07 2.31
C ALA A 5 -1.93 -3.67 3.43
N PHE A 6 -0.83 -2.97 3.75
CA PHE A 6 -0.05 -3.22 4.95
C PHE A 6 -0.22 -2.02 5.87
N GLU A 7 -1.03 -2.18 6.90
CA GLU A 7 -1.40 -1.13 7.84
C GLU A 7 -1.72 -1.79 9.19
N ASP A 8 -1.11 -1.32 10.28
CA ASP A 8 -1.17 -1.99 11.58
C ASP A 8 -2.13 -1.38 12.60
N SER A 9 -2.71 -0.22 12.32
CA SER A 9 -3.45 0.53 13.33
C SER A 9 -4.92 0.78 12.96
N TYR A 10 -5.24 0.92 11.69
CA TYR A 10 -6.58 1.32 11.22
C TYR A 10 -7.09 0.37 10.15
N ASP A 11 -8.39 0.13 10.17
CA ASP A 11 -9.06 -0.67 9.15
C ASP A 11 -9.21 0.14 7.85
N ILE A 12 -8.50 -0.28 6.83
CA ILE A 12 -8.50 0.41 5.53
C ILE A 12 -9.89 0.36 4.87
N THR A 13 -10.59 -0.75 5.01
CA THR A 13 -11.96 -0.86 4.48
C THR A 13 -12.85 0.22 5.08
N ALA A 14 -12.75 0.46 6.39
CA ALA A 14 -13.53 1.50 7.06
C ALA A 14 -13.14 2.90 6.57
N ILE A 15 -11.84 3.16 6.38
CA ILE A 15 -11.38 4.47 5.87
C ILE A 15 -11.96 4.73 4.47
N LEU A 16 -11.93 3.73 3.59
CA LEU A 16 -12.47 3.88 2.24
C LEU A 16 -13.99 4.10 2.27
N ALA A 17 -14.70 3.32 3.08
CA ALA A 17 -16.16 3.44 3.22
C ALA A 17 -16.56 4.83 3.73
N GLU A 18 -15.85 5.34 4.74
CA GLU A 18 -16.09 6.68 5.28
C GLU A 18 -15.82 7.77 4.26
N GLY A 19 -14.87 7.54 3.37
CA GLY A 19 -14.56 8.45 2.25
C GLY A 19 -15.53 8.36 1.08
N GLY A 20 -16.56 7.50 1.18
CA GLY A 20 -17.58 7.37 0.13
C GLY A 20 -17.18 6.49 -1.04
N VAL A 21 -16.14 5.66 -0.89
CA VAL A 21 -15.68 4.77 -1.95
C VAL A 21 -16.67 3.61 -2.11
N ASP A 22 -17.05 3.31 -3.35
CA ASP A 22 -17.84 2.13 -3.67
C ASP A 22 -16.93 0.90 -3.63
N LEU A 23 -17.16 0.04 -2.65
CA LEU A 23 -16.33 -1.14 -2.42
C LEU A 23 -16.75 -2.36 -3.24
N SER A 24 -17.86 -2.29 -3.97
CA SER A 24 -18.44 -3.46 -4.64
C SER A 24 -17.52 -4.08 -5.69
N GLY A 25 -16.66 -3.29 -6.33
CA GLY A 25 -15.69 -3.76 -7.32
C GLY A 25 -14.28 -3.98 -6.78
N ILE A 26 -14.11 -3.95 -5.46
CA ILE A 26 -12.80 -4.01 -4.82
C ILE A 26 -12.68 -5.29 -3.99
N GLU A 27 -11.67 -6.09 -4.27
CA GLU A 27 -11.24 -7.17 -3.40
C GLU A 27 -10.06 -6.63 -2.58
N LEU A 28 -10.31 -6.32 -1.31
CA LEU A 28 -9.30 -5.74 -0.43
C LEU A 28 -8.85 -6.76 0.61
N ARG A 29 -7.54 -6.89 0.75
CA ARG A 29 -6.93 -7.69 1.81
C ARG A 29 -5.96 -6.81 2.59
N GLN A 30 -6.08 -6.83 3.91
CA GLN A 30 -5.20 -6.08 4.79
C GLN A 30 -4.39 -7.02 5.67
N HIS A 31 -3.10 -6.73 5.78
CA HIS A 31 -2.20 -7.36 6.75
C HIS A 31 -1.77 -6.31 7.78
N TRP A 32 -1.81 -6.70 9.03
CA TRP A 32 -1.54 -5.80 10.16
C TRP A 32 -0.08 -5.79 10.56
N ASN A 33 0.76 -6.49 9.80
CA ASN A 33 2.22 -6.51 9.94
C ASN A 33 2.83 -6.81 8.59
N THR A 34 4.17 -6.68 8.48
CA THR A 34 4.89 -6.91 7.23
C THR A 34 5.55 -8.29 7.15
N MET A 35 5.13 -9.22 7.99
CA MET A 35 5.63 -10.60 7.91
C MET A 35 5.24 -11.19 6.55
N ASP A 36 6.21 -11.86 5.91
CA ASP A 36 6.03 -12.50 4.61
C ASP A 36 5.48 -11.55 3.52
N CYS A 37 5.78 -10.26 3.64
CA CYS A 37 5.18 -9.25 2.77
C CYS A 37 5.42 -9.51 1.28
N PHE A 38 6.61 -9.95 0.89
CA PHE A 38 6.93 -10.18 -0.52
C PHE A 38 6.18 -11.39 -1.07
N GLU A 39 6.05 -12.46 -0.31
CA GLU A 39 5.26 -13.62 -0.71
C GLU A 39 3.78 -13.26 -0.84
N ARG A 40 3.26 -12.44 0.09
CA ARG A 40 1.87 -11.97 0.06
C ARG A 40 1.61 -11.10 -1.16
N ILE A 41 2.54 -10.22 -1.51
CA ILE A 41 2.42 -9.39 -2.71
C ILE A 41 2.45 -10.27 -3.96
N ARG A 42 3.38 -11.22 -4.03
CA ARG A 42 3.50 -12.12 -5.18
C ARG A 42 2.24 -12.95 -5.38
N GLU A 43 1.69 -13.51 -4.32
CA GLU A 43 0.51 -14.37 -4.38
C GLU A 43 -0.76 -13.60 -4.70
N PHE A 44 -0.92 -12.42 -4.11
CA PHE A 44 -2.15 -11.65 -4.30
C PHE A 44 -2.19 -10.93 -5.65
N THR A 45 -1.05 -10.60 -6.22
CA THR A 45 -0.95 -9.83 -7.47
C THR A 45 -1.83 -8.58 -7.45
N PRO A 46 -1.57 -7.64 -6.51
CA PRO A 46 -2.44 -6.48 -6.36
C PRO A 46 -2.36 -5.52 -7.54
N ASP A 47 -3.49 -4.91 -7.88
CA ASP A 47 -3.53 -3.75 -8.75
C ASP A 47 -3.05 -2.49 -8.01
N VAL A 48 -3.41 -2.39 -6.74
CA VAL A 48 -3.02 -1.29 -5.86
C VAL A 48 -2.39 -1.86 -4.60
N LEU A 49 -1.18 -1.38 -4.27
CA LEU A 49 -0.51 -1.68 -3.02
C LEU A 49 -0.53 -0.44 -2.13
N LEU A 50 -1.14 -0.56 -0.97
CA LEU A 50 -1.18 0.49 0.05
C LEU A 50 -0.16 0.14 1.13
N LEU A 51 0.77 1.04 1.41
CA LEU A 51 1.90 0.74 2.27
C LEU A 51 2.09 1.83 3.32
N ASP A 52 1.82 1.49 4.58
CA ASP A 52 2.15 2.35 5.70
C ASP A 52 3.64 2.26 5.99
N HIS A 53 4.22 3.33 6.55
CA HIS A 53 5.64 3.34 6.91
C HIS A 53 5.90 2.74 8.30
N TYR A 54 5.12 3.16 9.29
CA TYR A 54 5.31 2.76 10.69
C TYR A 54 4.57 1.46 10.98
N ILE A 55 5.08 0.36 10.45
CA ILE A 55 4.49 -0.97 10.59
C ILE A 55 5.60 -1.99 10.91
N PRO A 56 5.41 -2.86 11.94
CA PRO A 56 6.38 -3.89 12.26
C PRO A 56 6.14 -5.17 11.43
N PRO A 57 7.11 -6.07 11.34
CA PRO A 57 8.49 -5.94 11.82
C PRO A 57 9.40 -5.17 10.87
N THR A 58 9.01 -4.98 9.61
CA THR A 58 9.79 -4.24 8.61
C THR A 58 9.04 -2.98 8.21
N LYS A 59 9.69 -1.83 8.38
CA LYS A 59 9.07 -0.55 8.03
C LYS A 59 8.73 -0.46 6.55
N GLY A 60 7.66 0.28 6.24
CA GLY A 60 7.19 0.40 4.86
C GLY A 60 8.24 0.87 3.87
N LEU A 61 9.12 1.80 4.23
CA LEU A 61 10.19 2.25 3.34
C LEU A 61 11.15 1.11 2.98
N ASP A 62 11.48 0.25 3.94
CA ASP A 62 12.35 -0.91 3.70
C ASP A 62 11.63 -1.97 2.87
N VAL A 63 10.34 -2.16 3.09
CA VAL A 63 9.52 -3.04 2.24
C VAL A 63 9.55 -2.53 0.80
N LEU A 64 9.36 -1.22 0.61
CA LEU A 64 9.39 -0.62 -0.72
C LEU A 64 10.72 -0.84 -1.42
N HIS A 65 11.84 -0.62 -0.72
CA HIS A 65 13.17 -0.86 -1.29
C HIS A 65 13.34 -2.31 -1.73
N GLY A 66 12.98 -3.26 -0.87
CA GLY A 66 13.07 -4.69 -1.19
C GLY A 66 12.16 -5.09 -2.35
N LEU A 67 10.94 -4.54 -2.38
CA LEU A 67 9.99 -4.80 -3.45
C LEU A 67 10.51 -4.31 -4.80
N LEU A 68 11.05 -3.09 -4.85
CA LEU A 68 11.59 -2.54 -6.09
C LEU A 68 12.76 -3.35 -6.63
N GLU A 69 13.61 -3.90 -5.74
CA GLU A 69 14.68 -4.82 -6.16
C GLU A 69 14.10 -6.10 -6.77
N LEU A 70 13.08 -6.68 -6.15
CA LEU A 70 12.45 -7.90 -6.66
C LEU A 70 11.72 -7.67 -7.99
N ILE A 71 11.14 -6.50 -8.17
CA ILE A 71 10.55 -6.10 -9.45
C ILE A 71 11.65 -5.97 -10.53
N ALA A 72 12.76 -5.31 -10.19
CA ALA A 72 13.86 -5.10 -11.12
C ALA A 72 14.48 -6.41 -11.60
N THR A 73 14.50 -7.44 -10.75
CA THR A 73 15.04 -8.77 -11.10
C THR A 73 13.99 -9.72 -11.68
N GLY A 74 12.76 -9.26 -11.86
CA GLY A 74 11.69 -10.07 -12.45
C GLY A 74 11.05 -11.09 -11.52
N GLN A 75 11.32 -11.01 -10.21
CA GLN A 75 10.80 -11.98 -9.25
C GLN A 75 9.38 -11.67 -8.78
N ILE A 76 8.97 -10.41 -8.87
CA ILE A 76 7.61 -9.95 -8.56
C ILE A 76 7.19 -8.99 -9.66
N ASP A 77 5.94 -9.12 -10.12
CA ASP A 77 5.36 -8.16 -11.04
C ASP A 77 5.01 -6.87 -10.30
N ARG A 78 5.30 -5.72 -10.91
CA ARG A 78 5.00 -4.44 -10.29
C ARG A 78 3.50 -4.25 -10.15
N PRO A 79 2.97 -3.90 -8.94
CA PRO A 79 1.58 -3.45 -8.81
C PRO A 79 1.29 -2.26 -9.73
N GLY A 80 0.06 -2.12 -10.19
CA GLY A 80 -0.34 -1.00 -11.04
C GLY A 80 -0.16 0.36 -10.36
N LEU A 81 -0.36 0.40 -9.04
CA LEU A 81 -0.11 1.61 -8.23
C LEU A 81 0.50 1.20 -6.90
N ILE A 82 1.63 1.81 -6.55
CA ILE A 82 2.23 1.70 -5.22
C ILE A 82 2.01 3.03 -4.51
N LEU A 83 1.23 3.02 -3.44
CA LEU A 83 0.76 4.21 -2.76
C LEU A 83 1.19 4.20 -1.29
N GLY A 84 1.99 5.18 -0.90
CA GLY A 84 2.33 5.40 0.50
C GLY A 84 1.14 6.02 1.23
N ILE A 85 0.81 5.51 2.41
CA ILE A 85 -0.38 5.95 3.16
C ILE A 85 -0.08 6.33 4.60
N SER A 86 1.12 6.81 4.89
CA SER A 86 1.45 7.24 6.24
C SER A 86 0.64 8.47 6.64
N SER A 87 0.39 8.63 7.94
CA SER A 87 -0.14 9.88 8.46
C SER A 87 0.94 10.97 8.57
N SER A 88 2.19 10.62 8.33
CA SER A 88 3.34 11.53 8.35
C SER A 88 3.71 11.97 6.93
N ASP A 89 3.71 13.28 6.69
CA ASP A 89 4.12 13.83 5.39
C ASP A 89 5.57 13.48 5.08
N GLU A 90 6.46 13.51 6.08
CA GLU A 90 7.87 13.18 5.89
C GLU A 90 8.05 11.72 5.43
N ALA A 91 7.32 10.78 6.04
CA ALA A 91 7.38 9.38 5.65
C ALA A 91 6.87 9.19 4.23
N ASN A 92 5.77 9.85 3.87
CA ASN A 92 5.22 9.80 2.52
C ASN A 92 6.18 10.38 1.48
N ASP A 93 6.82 11.50 1.78
CA ASP A 93 7.82 12.10 0.90
C ASP A 93 9.00 11.15 0.68
N ALA A 94 9.46 10.49 1.73
CA ALA A 94 10.53 9.50 1.63
C ALA A 94 10.14 8.31 0.75
N MET A 95 8.89 7.86 0.83
CA MET A 95 8.41 6.76 0.01
C MET A 95 8.32 7.17 -1.46
N GLU A 96 7.84 8.37 -1.76
CA GLU A 96 7.81 8.86 -3.14
C GLU A 96 9.23 9.00 -3.70
N TYR A 97 10.14 9.54 -2.92
CA TYR A 97 11.54 9.67 -3.31
C TYR A 97 12.17 8.31 -3.61
N ALA A 98 11.81 7.29 -2.84
CA ALA A 98 12.33 5.92 -3.01
C ALA A 98 11.72 5.19 -4.21
N GLY A 99 10.59 5.66 -4.76
CA GLY A 99 10.01 5.07 -5.96
C GLY A 99 8.55 4.66 -5.87
N ALA A 100 7.82 5.01 -4.80
CA ALA A 100 6.37 4.85 -4.80
C ALA A 100 5.77 5.76 -5.88
N ASP A 101 4.66 5.32 -6.49
CA ASP A 101 4.02 6.09 -7.55
C ASP A 101 3.39 7.38 -7.02
N ALA A 102 2.90 7.34 -5.78
CA ALA A 102 2.28 8.48 -5.13
C ALA A 102 2.21 8.23 -3.63
N SER A 103 1.73 9.20 -2.89
CA SER A 103 1.41 9.05 -1.47
C SER A 103 0.21 9.92 -1.11
N ILE A 104 -0.46 9.57 -0.02
CA ILE A 104 -1.57 10.35 0.51
C ILE A 104 -1.61 10.15 2.02
N VAL A 105 -1.98 11.20 2.74
CA VAL A 105 -2.21 11.10 4.18
C VAL A 105 -3.32 10.08 4.43
N LYS A 106 -3.09 9.15 5.34
CA LYS A 106 -3.95 7.98 5.58
C LYS A 106 -5.45 8.28 5.59
N PHE A 107 -5.86 9.29 6.34
CA PHE A 107 -7.29 9.59 6.51
C PHE A 107 -7.93 10.29 5.33
N LYS A 108 -7.14 10.64 4.31
CA LYS A 108 -7.63 11.17 3.04
C LYS A 108 -7.60 10.12 1.93
N LEU A 109 -7.27 8.88 2.27
CA LEU A 109 -7.12 7.81 1.28
C LEU A 109 -8.35 7.66 0.38
N GLY A 110 -9.55 7.78 0.95
CA GLY A 110 -10.80 7.67 0.18
C GLY A 110 -10.99 8.75 -0.88
N GLU A 111 -10.22 9.85 -0.81
CA GLU A 111 -10.30 10.94 -1.78
C GLU A 111 -9.38 10.72 -3.00
N HIS A 112 -8.55 9.67 -2.97
CA HIS A 112 -7.62 9.42 -4.07
C HIS A 112 -8.37 9.03 -5.35
N GLU A 113 -7.89 9.53 -6.49
CA GLU A 113 -8.52 9.30 -7.79
C GLU A 113 -8.56 7.85 -8.24
N VAL A 114 -7.70 6.98 -7.67
CA VAL A 114 -7.63 5.57 -8.06
C VAL A 114 -8.96 4.84 -7.81
N TRP A 115 -9.78 5.36 -6.90
CA TRP A 115 -11.07 4.73 -6.56
C TRP A 115 -12.23 5.17 -7.48
N GLN A 116 -11.98 6.09 -8.38
CA GLN A 116 -13.01 6.69 -9.24
C GLN A 116 -13.13 5.99 -10.58
#